data_dea8c10c6c5bbaaa9b0fbcde34ab63f2
#
_entry.id   dea8c10c6c5bbaaa9b0fbcde34ab63f2
#
_cell.length_a   1.000
_cell.length_b   1.000
_cell.length_c   1.000
_cell.angle_alpha   90.00
_cell.angle_beta   90.00
_cell.angle_gamma   90.00
#
_symmetry.space_group_name_H-M   'P 1'
#
loop_
_entity.id
_entity.type
_entity.pdbx_description
1 polymer ?
#
loop_
_entity_poly.entity_id
_entity_poly.type
_entity_poly.pdbx_seq_one_letter_code
_entity_poly.pdbx_strand_id
1 'polypeptide(L)'
;MRSKYSLVALFLLLLHPVVLSGPTNGIIRFGLKKNKFDESKIVKRQIGEEGTTLRDENSDDISNIRLKNYMNAQYFGQIGIGTPPQKFTVIFDTGSSNLWVPSSKCYFSVACYLHSRYKSSQSGTYKRNGSSAEIHYGTGQISGFFSQDHVKIGDLNVYGQDFIEATREPSLTFLAAKFDGILGLGFQEISVGNAAPIWYNMVHQKLVAEPVFSFWLNRNTDEEQGGEIVFGGVDSDHYKGEHTYVPVTHKGYWQIQIEDVLIDNLTTGFCSAKCSAIVDSGTSLLAGPTGVIAQINHAIGAVGLVNQDCKAVVAQYGKTILDKLINKALSQQICSQIGLCAFDGTQGVSKGIQSVVDKNIGKTSYSLNDAGCTACEMTVVWMKNRLRLNETEDQILAYANSLCDMLPSPNGESTVECSTLSKMPNVSFTIGGKVFELSPEQYILKVGKGTTAQCISGFIALDIAPPRGPLWILGDIFMGRYHTVFDYGNMKVGFAESA
;
A
#
# COMPACT_ATOMS: atom_id res chain seq x y z
N MET A 1 78.03 34.88 -0.50
CA MET A 1 76.86 34.61 -1.41
C MET A 1 76.05 33.51 -0.82
N ARG A 2 74.97 33.86 -0.10
CA ARG A 2 74.08 32.91 0.56
C ARG A 2 72.74 32.83 -0.19
N SER A 3 72.51 31.64 -0.61
CA SER A 3 71.24 30.93 -0.87
C SER A 3 69.95 31.78 -0.85
N LYS A 4 69.31 31.92 -2.05
CA LYS A 4 67.96 32.44 -2.28
C LYS A 4 67.01 31.39 -2.89
N TYR A 5 67.21 30.11 -2.64
CA TYR A 5 66.40 29.04 -3.29
C TYR A 5 65.64 28.15 -2.33
N SER A 6 65.35 28.59 -1.09
CA SER A 6 64.68 27.74 -0.10
C SER A 6 63.24 28.12 0.26
N LEU A 7 62.56 29.01 -0.50
CA LEU A 7 61.23 29.48 -0.14
C LEU A 7 60.14 29.23 -1.22
N VAL A 8 60.50 28.66 -2.37
CA VAL A 8 59.52 28.36 -3.44
C VAL A 8 59.06 26.89 -3.43
N ALA A 9 59.78 26.00 -2.74
CA ALA A 9 59.43 24.57 -2.71
C ALA A 9 58.34 24.20 -1.70
N LEU A 10 57.92 25.12 -0.80
CA LEU A 10 56.97 24.81 0.29
C LEU A 10 55.51 25.24 -0.03
N PHE A 11 55.27 25.89 -1.16
CA PHE A 11 53.91 26.35 -1.53
C PHE A 11 53.23 25.50 -2.62
N LEU A 12 53.93 24.49 -3.14
CA LEU A 12 53.38 23.60 -4.20
C LEU A 12 52.83 22.28 -3.68
N LEU A 13 52.84 22.04 -2.34
CA LEU A 13 52.34 20.79 -1.70
C LEU A 13 50.94 20.92 -1.08
N LEU A 14 50.26 22.07 -1.21
CA LEU A 14 48.93 22.28 -0.60
C LEU A 14 47.79 22.45 -1.62
N LEU A 15 48.01 22.18 -2.89
CA LEU A 15 46.96 22.05 -3.89
C LEU A 15 46.76 20.57 -4.26
N HIS A 16 46.40 19.75 -3.26
CA HIS A 16 45.69 18.52 -3.60
C HIS A 16 44.33 18.96 -4.07
N PRO A 17 43.92 18.62 -5.30
CA PRO A 17 42.52 18.73 -5.65
C PRO A 17 41.76 17.82 -4.70
N VAL A 18 40.92 18.40 -3.86
CA VAL A 18 39.85 17.66 -3.23
C VAL A 18 39.03 17.16 -4.41
N VAL A 19 39.31 15.94 -4.83
CA VAL A 19 38.41 15.18 -5.71
C VAL A 19 37.20 14.93 -4.82
N LEU A 20 36.23 15.81 -4.93
CA LEU A 20 34.85 15.50 -4.58
C LEU A 20 34.47 14.33 -5.51
N SER A 21 34.63 13.11 -5.02
CA SER A 21 34.03 11.94 -5.63
C SER A 21 32.52 12.12 -5.50
N GLY A 22 31.93 12.85 -6.43
CA GLY A 22 30.50 12.76 -6.69
C GLY A 22 30.21 11.32 -7.12
N PRO A 23 28.98 10.84 -6.92
CA PRO A 23 28.59 9.50 -7.34
C PRO A 23 28.94 9.33 -8.80
N THR A 24 29.73 8.33 -9.13
CA THR A 24 30.38 8.15 -10.42
C THR A 24 29.42 7.96 -11.59
N ASN A 25 28.07 7.82 -11.34
CA ASN A 25 27.04 7.72 -12.39
C ASN A 25 25.71 8.38 -12.03
N GLY A 26 25.57 9.10 -10.91
CA GLY A 26 24.30 9.71 -10.50
C GLY A 26 23.19 8.72 -10.14
N ILE A 27 23.53 7.43 -10.04
CA ILE A 27 22.64 6.34 -9.59
C ILE A 27 22.99 5.99 -8.16
N ILE A 28 22.00 5.98 -7.28
CA ILE A 28 22.20 5.71 -5.86
C ILE A 28 21.37 4.52 -5.45
N ARG A 29 22.05 3.51 -4.92
CA ARG A 29 21.47 2.27 -4.41
C ARG A 29 21.27 2.38 -2.90
N PHE A 30 20.07 2.07 -2.45
CA PHE A 30 19.71 2.13 -1.05
C PHE A 30 19.06 0.81 -0.61
N GLY A 31 19.82 0.02 0.17
CA GLY A 31 19.36 -1.28 0.65
C GLY A 31 18.23 -1.17 1.67
N LEU A 32 17.16 -1.92 1.44
CA LEU A 32 16.03 -2.05 2.33
C LEU A 32 16.20 -3.25 3.26
N LYS A 33 15.69 -3.14 4.48
CA LYS A 33 15.54 -4.24 5.41
C LYS A 33 14.10 -4.72 5.39
N LYS A 34 13.92 -6.02 5.61
CA LYS A 34 12.61 -6.65 5.73
C LYS A 34 12.33 -6.98 7.18
N ASN A 35 11.08 -6.81 7.58
CA ASN A 35 10.63 -7.25 8.89
C ASN A 35 10.59 -8.77 8.94
N LYS A 36 11.51 -9.41 9.68
CA LYS A 36 11.48 -10.85 9.95
C LYS A 36 10.45 -11.12 11.05
N PHE A 37 9.58 -12.06 10.79
CA PHE A 37 8.55 -12.50 11.72
C PHE A 37 9.18 -13.17 12.96
N ASP A 38 8.90 -12.65 14.15
CA ASP A 38 9.43 -13.19 15.42
C ASP A 38 8.37 -14.10 16.08
N GLU A 39 8.46 -15.40 15.79
CA GLU A 39 7.57 -16.44 16.34
C GLU A 39 7.55 -16.49 17.88
N SER A 40 8.65 -16.11 18.53
CA SER A 40 8.81 -16.24 19.98
C SER A 40 7.88 -15.32 20.79
N LYS A 41 7.43 -14.22 20.18
CA LYS A 41 6.51 -13.26 20.83
C LYS A 41 5.05 -13.69 20.81
N ILE A 42 4.67 -14.58 19.88
CA ILE A 42 3.31 -15.10 19.78
C ILE A 42 3.06 -16.17 20.82
N VAL A 43 3.99 -17.13 20.93
CA VAL A 43 3.88 -18.25 21.88
C VAL A 43 3.86 -17.75 23.32
N LYS A 44 4.66 -16.74 23.68
CA LYS A 44 4.67 -16.17 25.02
C LYS A 44 3.40 -15.44 25.41
N ARG A 45 2.61 -14.89 24.45
CA ARG A 45 1.32 -14.28 24.72
C ARG A 45 0.18 -15.28 24.86
N GLN A 46 0.22 -16.40 24.14
CA GLN A 46 -0.78 -17.48 24.29
C GLN A 46 -0.67 -18.22 25.63
N ILE A 47 0.55 -18.37 26.18
CA ILE A 47 0.79 -19.06 27.45
C ILE A 47 0.51 -18.14 28.68
N GLY A 48 0.46 -16.83 28.51
CA GLY A 48 0.21 -15.87 29.61
C GLY A 48 -1.27 -15.58 29.91
N GLU A 49 -2.21 -16.07 29.10
CA GLU A 49 -3.65 -15.74 29.22
C GLU A 49 -4.53 -16.86 29.84
N GLU A 50 -3.94 -17.97 30.29
CA GLU A 50 -4.70 -19.03 31.00
C GLU A 50 -4.92 -18.79 32.51
N GLY A 51 -4.66 -17.61 33.01
CA GLY A 51 -4.80 -17.33 34.44
C GLY A 51 -5.30 -15.93 34.75
N THR A 52 -6.54 -15.62 34.43
CA THR A 52 -7.43 -14.75 35.23
C THR A 52 -8.74 -14.49 34.49
N THR A 53 -9.81 -15.12 34.89
CA THR A 53 -11.19 -14.82 34.51
C THR A 53 -11.64 -13.53 35.19
N LEU A 54 -11.64 -12.42 34.43
CA LEU A 54 -12.54 -11.29 34.67
C LEU A 54 -13.30 -11.06 33.37
N ARG A 55 -14.59 -11.34 33.41
CA ARG A 55 -15.55 -10.99 32.36
C ARG A 55 -15.61 -9.48 32.26
N ASP A 56 -15.17 -8.94 31.11
CA ASP A 56 -15.50 -7.58 30.69
C ASP A 56 -16.14 -7.66 29.30
N GLU A 57 -17.36 -7.13 29.20
CA GLU A 57 -18.26 -7.24 28.05
C GLU A 57 -17.86 -6.26 26.91
N ASN A 58 -16.59 -6.25 26.46
CA ASN A 58 -16.12 -5.51 25.28
C ASN A 58 -14.98 -6.25 24.57
N SER A 59 -15.14 -7.57 24.36
CA SER A 59 -14.06 -8.43 23.84
C SER A 59 -13.90 -8.45 22.30
N ASP A 60 -14.73 -7.74 21.53
CA ASP A 60 -14.67 -7.78 20.05
C ASP A 60 -13.54 -6.95 19.43
N ASP A 61 -12.99 -5.97 20.15
CA ASP A 61 -11.91 -5.12 19.64
C ASP A 61 -10.51 -5.74 19.76
N ILE A 62 -10.31 -6.70 20.65
CA ILE A 62 -8.98 -7.26 20.95
C ILE A 62 -8.56 -8.33 19.93
N SER A 63 -9.50 -9.10 19.40
CA SER A 63 -9.21 -10.13 18.39
C SER A 63 -8.86 -9.54 17.01
N ASN A 64 -9.47 -8.44 16.63
CA ASN A 64 -9.17 -7.72 15.37
C ASN A 64 -7.79 -7.04 15.38
N ILE A 65 -7.27 -6.68 16.55
CA ILE A 65 -5.95 -6.05 16.70
C ILE A 65 -4.82 -7.06 16.47
N ARG A 66 -5.02 -8.33 16.78
CA ARG A 66 -4.01 -9.38 16.62
C ARG A 66 -3.69 -9.66 15.17
N LEU A 67 -4.67 -9.72 14.29
CA LEU A 67 -4.49 -10.03 12.87
C LEU A 67 -3.79 -8.92 12.09
N LYS A 68 -4.04 -7.65 12.39
CA LYS A 68 -3.40 -6.50 11.74
C LYS A 68 -1.87 -6.45 11.92
N ASN A 69 -1.32 -7.06 12.96
CA ASN A 69 0.13 -7.09 13.23
C ASN A 69 0.89 -8.18 12.48
N TYR A 70 0.22 -9.18 11.91
CA TYR A 70 0.87 -10.29 11.20
C TYR A 70 1.26 -9.94 9.75
N MET A 71 0.67 -8.89 9.17
CA MET A 71 0.78 -8.59 7.75
C MET A 71 1.76 -7.48 7.40
N ASN A 72 2.50 -6.96 8.37
CA ASN A 72 3.56 -5.99 8.10
C ASN A 72 4.83 -6.67 7.56
N ALA A 73 4.74 -7.34 6.42
CA ALA A 73 5.90 -7.55 5.57
C ALA A 73 6.25 -6.17 4.98
N GLN A 74 6.84 -5.29 5.78
CA GLN A 74 7.18 -3.93 5.40
C GLN A 74 8.66 -3.84 5.14
N TYR A 75 9.00 -3.16 4.07
CA TYR A 75 10.37 -2.85 3.71
C TYR A 75 10.69 -1.45 4.20
N PHE A 76 11.78 -1.33 4.96
CA PHE A 76 12.17 -0.07 5.57
C PHE A 76 13.67 0.18 5.42
N GLY A 77 14.06 1.44 5.48
CA GLY A 77 15.45 1.85 5.42
C GLY A 77 15.77 2.92 6.45
N GLN A 78 17.06 3.14 6.70
CA GLN A 78 17.51 4.11 7.68
C GLN A 78 17.90 5.42 7.00
N ILE A 79 17.26 6.53 7.40
CA ILE A 79 17.59 7.88 6.97
C ILE A 79 18.22 8.68 8.14
N GLY A 80 18.82 9.82 7.83
CA GLY A 80 19.29 10.79 8.81
C GLY A 80 18.60 12.13 8.63
N ILE A 81 18.16 12.78 9.71
CA ILE A 81 17.59 14.13 9.68
C ILE A 81 18.39 15.05 10.58
N GLY A 82 18.80 16.21 10.06
CA GLY A 82 19.53 17.24 10.79
C GLY A 82 21.05 17.17 10.62
N THR A 83 21.75 18.11 11.26
CA THR A 83 23.20 18.21 11.27
C THR A 83 23.68 18.39 12.71
N PRO A 84 24.33 17.37 13.31
CA PRO A 84 24.62 16.04 12.78
C PRO A 84 23.35 15.21 12.54
N PRO A 85 23.40 14.19 11.63
CA PRO A 85 22.22 13.41 11.29
C PRO A 85 21.71 12.57 12.45
N GLN A 86 20.45 12.73 12.82
CA GLN A 86 19.70 11.87 13.73
C GLN A 86 19.06 10.74 12.92
N LYS A 87 19.27 9.49 13.35
CA LYS A 87 18.87 8.30 12.60
C LYS A 87 17.42 7.92 12.84
N PHE A 88 16.70 7.62 11.74
CA PHE A 88 15.32 7.14 11.75
C PHE A 88 15.16 5.98 10.78
N THR A 89 14.40 4.99 11.19
CA THR A 89 13.95 3.90 10.31
C THR A 89 12.62 4.29 9.72
N VAL A 90 12.52 4.34 8.39
CA VAL A 90 11.30 4.78 7.70
C VAL A 90 10.86 3.81 6.61
N ILE A 91 9.55 3.76 6.36
CA ILE A 91 8.99 3.15 5.15
C ILE A 91 9.14 4.14 4.00
N PHE A 92 9.54 3.64 2.83
CA PHE A 92 9.53 4.40 1.58
C PHE A 92 8.22 4.13 0.87
N ASP A 93 7.30 5.09 0.92
CA ASP A 93 5.88 4.92 0.64
C ASP A 93 5.46 5.68 -0.62
N THR A 94 5.20 4.96 -1.72
CA THR A 94 4.69 5.57 -2.96
C THR A 94 3.20 5.89 -2.89
N GLY A 95 2.49 5.43 -1.86
CA GLY A 95 1.08 5.74 -1.58
C GLY A 95 0.85 7.00 -0.76
N SER A 96 1.91 7.68 -0.27
CA SER A 96 1.82 8.98 0.39
C SER A 96 2.94 9.93 -0.04
N SER A 97 2.90 11.21 0.41
CA SER A 97 3.79 12.25 -0.13
C SER A 97 4.53 13.08 0.91
N ASN A 98 4.25 12.87 2.19
CA ASN A 98 4.93 13.59 3.26
C ASN A 98 6.02 12.73 3.91
N LEU A 99 7.11 13.39 4.34
CA LEU A 99 8.04 12.81 5.31
C LEU A 99 7.56 13.17 6.72
N TRP A 100 7.47 12.18 7.61
CA TRP A 100 7.25 12.44 9.03
C TRP A 100 8.03 11.49 9.92
N VAL A 101 8.41 11.96 11.10
CA VAL A 101 9.04 11.18 12.19
C VAL A 101 8.50 11.67 13.54
N PRO A 102 8.57 10.85 14.61
CA PRO A 102 8.17 11.27 15.94
C PRO A 102 9.01 12.46 16.45
N SER A 103 8.36 13.41 17.10
CA SER A 103 9.00 14.57 17.71
C SER A 103 9.45 14.28 19.14
N SER A 104 10.54 14.90 19.57
CA SER A 104 10.90 14.96 21.00
C SER A 104 9.81 15.66 21.85
N LYS A 105 8.86 16.37 21.20
CA LYS A 105 7.71 17.02 21.83
C LYS A 105 6.48 16.12 21.92
N CYS A 106 6.56 14.87 21.51
CA CYS A 106 5.52 13.88 21.69
C CYS A 106 5.52 13.34 23.11
N TYR A 107 4.70 13.89 23.97
CA TYR A 107 4.67 13.57 25.41
C TYR A 107 3.58 12.60 25.82
N PHE A 108 2.50 12.47 25.05
CA PHE A 108 1.28 11.77 25.46
C PHE A 108 0.95 10.53 24.62
N SER A 109 1.84 10.12 23.73
CA SER A 109 1.68 8.91 22.92
C SER A 109 2.71 7.87 23.31
N VAL A 110 2.28 6.69 23.74
CA VAL A 110 3.17 5.57 24.09
C VAL A 110 4.01 5.15 22.89
N ALA A 111 3.45 5.19 21.68
CA ALA A 111 4.16 4.89 20.45
C ALA A 111 5.44 5.73 20.30
N CYS A 112 5.36 7.03 20.55
CA CYS A 112 6.52 7.92 20.45
C CYS A 112 7.66 7.58 21.41
N TYR A 113 7.40 6.88 22.52
CA TYR A 113 8.47 6.47 23.45
C TYR A 113 9.18 5.19 23.02
N LEU A 114 8.58 4.43 22.13
CA LEU A 114 9.17 3.19 21.61
C LEU A 114 9.98 3.41 20.34
N HIS A 115 9.91 4.62 19.76
CA HIS A 115 10.55 5.00 18.51
C HIS A 115 11.59 6.10 18.70
N SER A 116 12.47 6.26 17.70
CA SER A 116 13.43 7.37 17.64
C SER A 116 12.66 8.69 17.50
N ARG A 117 13.05 9.72 18.27
CA ARG A 117 12.39 11.02 18.25
C ARG A 117 13.34 12.12 17.80
N TYR A 118 12.89 12.92 16.84
CA TYR A 118 13.67 14.06 16.34
C TYR A 118 13.77 15.16 17.39
N LYS A 119 15.00 15.67 17.57
CA LYS A 119 15.35 16.73 18.53
C LYS A 119 15.87 17.94 17.78
N SER A 120 15.01 18.92 17.53
CA SER A 120 15.34 20.13 16.78
C SER A 120 16.50 20.92 17.39
N SER A 121 16.65 20.91 18.74
CA SER A 121 17.76 21.55 19.45
C SER A 121 19.13 20.91 19.21
N GLN A 122 19.17 19.71 18.63
CA GLN A 122 20.43 18.99 18.32
C GLN A 122 20.83 19.12 16.84
N SER A 123 20.11 19.91 16.05
CA SER A 123 20.45 20.16 14.64
C SER A 123 20.82 21.61 14.39
N GLY A 124 22.03 21.81 13.86
CA GLY A 124 22.51 23.14 13.45
C GLY A 124 21.85 23.68 12.17
N THR A 125 21.15 22.82 11.41
CA THR A 125 20.49 23.18 10.15
C THR A 125 18.98 23.25 10.25
N TYR A 126 18.43 23.02 11.45
CA TYR A 126 17.00 23.12 11.74
C TYR A 126 16.45 24.49 11.42
N LYS A 127 15.31 24.51 10.75
CA LYS A 127 14.50 25.72 10.57
C LYS A 127 13.06 25.47 11.03
N ARG A 128 12.58 26.37 11.86
CA ARG A 128 11.20 26.29 12.36
C ARG A 128 10.22 26.71 11.27
N ASN A 129 9.21 25.87 11.03
CA ASN A 129 8.00 26.21 10.29
C ASN A 129 6.83 26.40 11.30
N GLY A 130 6.42 25.33 11.99
CA GLY A 130 5.41 25.37 13.05
C GLY A 130 3.97 25.26 12.58
N SER A 131 3.70 25.21 11.26
CA SER A 131 2.35 25.01 10.73
C SER A 131 1.83 23.63 11.14
N SER A 132 0.57 23.55 11.60
CA SER A 132 -0.03 22.28 12.00
C SER A 132 -0.21 21.33 10.82
N ALA A 133 -0.06 20.05 11.08
CA ALA A 133 -0.25 18.98 10.10
C ALA A 133 -1.01 17.82 10.73
N GLU A 134 -1.85 17.18 9.92
CA GLU A 134 -2.56 15.94 10.27
C GLU A 134 -2.61 15.05 9.04
N ILE A 135 -2.22 13.78 9.18
CA ILE A 135 -2.25 12.79 8.10
C ILE A 135 -3.10 11.61 8.55
N HIS A 136 -4.01 11.19 7.68
CA HIS A 136 -4.84 9.99 7.84
C HIS A 136 -4.37 8.92 6.88
N TYR A 137 -3.98 7.77 7.40
CA TYR A 137 -3.66 6.56 6.66
C TYR A 137 -4.79 5.54 6.81
N GLY A 138 -4.87 4.56 5.95
CA GLY A 138 -5.84 3.46 6.09
C GLY A 138 -5.73 2.71 7.42
N THR A 139 -4.54 2.71 8.03
CA THR A 139 -4.24 1.98 9.27
C THR A 139 -4.08 2.87 10.50
N GLY A 140 -4.18 4.18 10.37
CA GLY A 140 -4.01 5.10 11.50
C GLY A 140 -3.87 6.55 11.09
N GLN A 141 -3.67 7.42 12.07
CA GLN A 141 -3.47 8.84 11.84
C GLN A 141 -2.29 9.36 12.68
N ILE A 142 -1.67 10.43 12.20
CA ILE A 142 -0.69 11.20 12.98
C ILE A 142 -1.09 12.69 12.97
N SER A 143 -0.73 13.40 14.02
CA SER A 143 -0.80 14.85 14.03
C SER A 143 0.47 15.47 14.61
N GLY A 144 0.82 16.67 14.13
CA GLY A 144 2.05 17.33 14.51
C GLY A 144 2.18 18.71 13.86
N PHE A 145 3.37 19.08 13.52
CA PHE A 145 3.68 20.37 12.90
C PHE A 145 4.85 20.24 11.93
N PHE A 146 4.90 21.12 10.95
CA PHE A 146 5.99 21.19 9.98
C PHE A 146 7.26 21.77 10.57
N SER A 147 8.38 21.19 10.18
CA SER A 147 9.75 21.62 10.41
C SER A 147 10.54 21.45 9.11
N GLN A 148 11.69 22.13 9.00
CA GLN A 148 12.57 21.98 7.86
C GLN A 148 13.99 21.66 8.35
N ASP A 149 14.64 20.68 7.71
CA ASP A 149 16.04 20.33 7.97
C ASP A 149 16.68 19.63 6.76
N HIS A 150 17.95 19.26 6.87
CA HIS A 150 18.63 18.43 5.89
C HIS A 150 18.29 16.96 6.12
N VAL A 151 18.10 16.20 5.03
CA VAL A 151 17.82 14.77 5.09
C VAL A 151 18.88 14.01 4.33
N LYS A 152 19.46 13.01 4.99
CA LYS A 152 20.46 12.10 4.41
C LYS A 152 19.84 10.75 4.11
N ILE A 153 19.94 10.28 2.85
CA ILE A 153 19.49 8.96 2.39
C ILE A 153 20.67 8.28 1.69
N GLY A 154 21.25 7.25 2.32
CA GLY A 154 22.52 6.71 1.85
C GLY A 154 23.58 7.80 1.81
N ASP A 155 24.14 8.05 0.64
CA ASP A 155 25.13 9.10 0.40
C ASP A 155 24.52 10.43 -0.09
N LEU A 156 23.20 10.46 -0.34
CA LEU A 156 22.50 11.68 -0.73
C LEU A 156 22.26 12.60 0.48
N ASN A 157 22.50 13.89 0.27
CA ASN A 157 22.11 14.94 1.20
C ASN A 157 21.08 15.85 0.50
N VAL A 158 19.83 15.76 0.95
CA VAL A 158 18.73 16.62 0.48
C VAL A 158 18.65 17.82 1.42
N TYR A 159 18.87 19.01 0.90
CA TYR A 159 18.91 20.23 1.69
C TYR A 159 17.52 20.87 1.80
N GLY A 160 17.19 21.36 3.00
CA GLY A 160 15.99 22.16 3.23
C GLY A 160 14.69 21.40 3.00
N GLN A 161 14.63 20.13 3.41
CA GLN A 161 13.44 19.30 3.29
C GLN A 161 12.43 19.66 4.39
N ASP A 162 11.19 19.97 3.98
CA ASP A 162 10.06 20.06 4.90
C ASP A 162 9.61 18.68 5.34
N PHE A 163 9.39 18.50 6.63
CA PHE A 163 8.90 17.25 7.21
C PHE A 163 7.99 17.54 8.41
N ILE A 164 7.21 16.54 8.82
CA ILE A 164 6.32 16.67 9.96
C ILE A 164 6.98 16.03 11.18
N GLU A 165 7.10 16.82 12.24
CA GLU A 165 7.37 16.32 13.59
C GLU A 165 6.04 15.84 14.20
N ALA A 166 5.83 14.52 14.28
CA ALA A 166 4.62 13.95 14.86
C ALA A 166 4.63 14.11 16.39
N THR A 167 3.57 14.70 16.95
CA THR A 167 3.38 14.88 18.39
C THR A 167 2.30 13.99 18.97
N ARG A 168 1.52 13.34 18.10
CA ARG A 168 0.50 12.34 18.46
C ARG A 168 0.45 11.23 17.43
N GLU A 169 0.53 10.01 17.90
CA GLU A 169 0.40 8.75 17.17
C GLU A 169 -0.59 7.86 17.91
N PRO A 170 -1.90 8.14 17.85
CA PRO A 170 -2.90 7.46 18.66
C PRO A 170 -3.18 6.02 18.24
N SER A 171 -2.69 5.61 17.05
CA SER A 171 -2.96 4.28 16.50
C SER A 171 -2.11 3.20 17.17
N LEU A 172 -2.75 2.08 17.52
CA LEU A 172 -2.08 0.84 17.95
C LEU A 172 -1.16 0.27 16.85
N THR A 173 -1.42 0.60 15.60
CA THR A 173 -0.56 0.21 14.47
C THR A 173 0.85 0.76 14.62
N PHE A 174 0.99 2.05 14.95
CA PHE A 174 2.30 2.65 15.18
C PHE A 174 2.96 2.17 16.47
N LEU A 175 2.19 1.79 17.48
CA LEU A 175 2.74 1.20 18.71
C LEU A 175 3.49 -0.11 18.44
N ALA A 176 3.02 -0.90 17.50
CA ALA A 176 3.60 -2.20 17.15
C ALA A 176 4.56 -2.13 15.94
N ALA A 177 4.65 -0.99 15.27
CA ALA A 177 5.52 -0.77 14.12
C ALA A 177 7.00 -0.96 14.47
N LYS A 178 7.79 -1.39 13.50
CA LYS A 178 9.25 -1.50 13.62
C LYS A 178 9.97 -0.36 12.90
N PHE A 179 9.23 0.62 12.45
CA PHE A 179 9.73 1.84 11.81
C PHE A 179 9.36 3.06 12.65
N ASP A 180 10.15 4.10 12.56
CA ASP A 180 9.94 5.35 13.30
C ASP A 180 9.00 6.30 12.56
N GLY A 181 8.96 6.25 11.21
CA GLY A 181 8.19 7.18 10.40
C GLY A 181 7.98 6.71 8.97
N ILE A 182 7.42 7.58 8.15
CA ILE A 182 7.15 7.32 6.73
C ILE A 182 7.80 8.41 5.87
N LEU A 183 8.43 8.01 4.77
CA LEU A 183 8.97 8.88 3.74
C LEU A 183 8.12 8.69 2.48
N GLY A 184 7.25 9.67 2.22
CA GLY A 184 6.36 9.65 1.06
C GLY A 184 7.08 9.92 -0.26
N LEU A 185 6.78 9.11 -1.28
CA LEU A 185 7.32 9.19 -2.64
C LEU A 185 6.22 9.41 -3.70
N GLY A 186 5.00 9.71 -3.28
CA GLY A 186 3.90 10.12 -4.14
C GLY A 186 4.04 11.55 -4.64
N PHE A 187 3.01 12.03 -5.35
CA PHE A 187 3.02 13.36 -5.94
C PHE A 187 2.62 14.45 -4.93
N GLN A 188 3.04 15.69 -5.21
CA GLN A 188 2.79 16.83 -4.33
C GLN A 188 1.29 17.14 -4.15
N GLU A 189 0.45 16.75 -5.12
CA GLU A 189 -1.00 16.98 -5.12
C GLU A 189 -1.72 16.34 -3.92
N ILE A 190 -1.17 15.29 -3.33
CA ILE A 190 -1.70 14.65 -2.11
C ILE A 190 -0.87 14.96 -0.86
N SER A 191 0.11 15.85 -0.96
CA SER A 191 0.92 16.27 0.19
C SER A 191 0.14 17.19 1.11
N VAL A 192 0.13 16.90 2.40
CA VAL A 192 -0.42 17.79 3.42
C VAL A 192 0.43 19.05 3.48
N GLY A 193 -0.24 20.21 3.61
CA GLY A 193 0.44 21.49 3.63
C GLY A 193 1.10 21.89 2.30
N ASN A 194 0.82 21.17 1.23
CA ASN A 194 1.46 21.32 -0.08
C ASN A 194 3.00 21.30 0.00
N ALA A 195 3.54 20.58 1.00
CA ALA A 195 4.98 20.42 1.18
C ALA A 195 5.58 19.63 -0.01
N ALA A 196 6.75 20.04 -0.47
CA ALA A 196 7.43 19.33 -1.56
C ALA A 196 7.88 17.95 -1.06
N PRO A 197 7.44 16.84 -1.72
CA PRO A 197 7.97 15.52 -1.43
C PRO A 197 9.48 15.48 -1.57
N ILE A 198 10.16 14.62 -0.82
CA ILE A 198 11.63 14.56 -0.85
C ILE A 198 12.18 14.23 -2.23
N TRP A 199 11.47 13.43 -3.01
CA TRP A 199 11.81 13.11 -4.39
C TRP A 199 11.89 14.36 -5.28
N TYR A 200 10.96 15.31 -5.11
CA TYR A 200 10.98 16.59 -5.83
C TYR A 200 12.25 17.39 -5.52
N ASN A 201 12.65 17.42 -4.26
CA ASN A 201 13.88 18.10 -3.85
C ASN A 201 15.13 17.38 -4.39
N MET A 202 15.16 16.04 -4.46
CA MET A 202 16.25 15.31 -5.09
C MET A 202 16.42 15.69 -6.57
N VAL A 203 15.32 15.73 -7.32
CA VAL A 203 15.32 16.12 -8.75
C VAL A 203 15.71 17.60 -8.92
N HIS A 204 15.09 18.51 -8.16
CA HIS A 204 15.36 19.94 -8.20
C HIS A 204 16.82 20.28 -7.88
N GLN A 205 17.39 19.61 -6.89
CA GLN A 205 18.79 19.81 -6.47
C GLN A 205 19.77 19.05 -7.35
N LYS A 206 19.29 18.35 -8.39
CA LYS A 206 20.12 17.56 -9.34
C LYS A 206 20.98 16.51 -8.62
N LEU A 207 20.43 15.88 -7.61
CA LEU A 207 21.11 14.85 -6.83
C LEU A 207 21.07 13.48 -7.51
N VAL A 208 20.23 13.30 -8.50
CA VAL A 208 20.01 12.05 -9.24
C VAL A 208 20.27 12.27 -10.73
N ALA A 209 20.73 11.22 -11.43
CA ALA A 209 21.08 11.27 -12.85
C ALA A 209 19.83 11.48 -13.72
N GLU A 210 18.81 10.68 -13.45
CA GLU A 210 17.53 10.72 -14.15
C GLU A 210 16.38 10.92 -13.15
N PRO A 211 15.27 11.56 -13.54
CA PRO A 211 14.11 11.71 -12.68
C PRO A 211 13.31 10.40 -12.60
N VAL A 212 13.98 9.32 -12.20
CA VAL A 212 13.48 7.95 -12.10
C VAL A 212 13.92 7.37 -10.77
N PHE A 213 13.05 6.61 -10.13
CA PHE A 213 13.43 5.71 -9.04
C PHE A 213 12.78 4.34 -9.24
N SER A 214 13.40 3.29 -8.69
CA SER A 214 12.91 1.92 -8.86
C SER A 214 13.01 1.13 -7.57
N PHE A 215 12.14 0.12 -7.45
CA PHE A 215 12.08 -0.81 -6.33
C PHE A 215 12.33 -2.23 -6.79
N TRP A 216 13.20 -2.90 -6.06
CA TRP A 216 13.30 -4.34 -6.00
C TRP A 216 12.99 -4.80 -4.58
N LEU A 217 11.98 -5.65 -4.41
CA LEU A 217 11.58 -6.19 -3.11
C LEU A 217 11.93 -7.67 -3.07
N ASN A 218 12.88 -8.04 -2.20
CA ASN A 218 13.32 -9.41 -2.05
C ASN A 218 12.29 -10.22 -1.24
N ARG A 219 11.67 -11.21 -1.85
CA ARG A 219 10.69 -12.08 -1.20
C ARG A 219 11.31 -13.30 -0.52
N ASN A 220 12.60 -13.57 -0.72
CA ASN A 220 13.28 -14.67 -0.05
C ASN A 220 13.38 -14.40 1.46
N THR A 221 12.59 -15.12 2.26
CA THR A 221 12.52 -14.93 3.72
C THR A 221 13.82 -15.34 4.43
N ASP A 222 14.66 -16.14 3.80
CA ASP A 222 15.90 -16.64 4.39
C ASP A 222 17.04 -15.62 4.27
N GLU A 223 16.93 -14.66 3.35
CA GLU A 223 17.93 -13.61 3.16
C GLU A 223 17.72 -12.43 4.11
N GLU A 224 18.84 -11.78 4.50
CA GLU A 224 18.79 -10.58 5.34
C GLU A 224 18.42 -9.32 4.55
N GLN A 225 18.81 -9.26 3.28
CA GLN A 225 18.50 -8.15 2.41
C GLN A 225 17.01 -8.19 2.07
N GLY A 226 16.30 -7.15 2.48
CA GLY A 226 14.85 -7.04 2.22
C GLY A 226 14.54 -6.55 0.82
N GLY A 227 15.44 -5.83 0.17
CA GLY A 227 15.25 -5.24 -1.15
C GLY A 227 16.16 -4.06 -1.37
N GLU A 228 15.90 -3.32 -2.44
CA GLU A 228 16.65 -2.13 -2.80
C GLU A 228 15.76 -1.07 -3.46
N ILE A 229 16.02 0.20 -3.13
CA ILE A 229 15.54 1.35 -3.91
C ILE A 229 16.73 1.95 -4.65
N VAL A 230 16.57 2.16 -5.93
CA VAL A 230 17.54 2.87 -6.77
C VAL A 230 16.99 4.24 -7.13
N PHE A 231 17.67 5.29 -6.75
CA PHE A 231 17.35 6.66 -7.15
C PHE A 231 18.24 7.10 -8.33
N GLY A 232 17.63 7.65 -9.35
CA GLY A 232 18.32 8.15 -10.55
C GLY A 232 18.46 7.11 -11.66
N GLY A 233 17.75 5.98 -11.59
CA GLY A 233 17.80 4.94 -12.62
C GLY A 233 17.25 3.60 -12.15
N VAL A 234 17.77 2.53 -12.74
CA VAL A 234 17.42 1.13 -12.45
C VAL A 234 18.71 0.31 -12.27
N ASP A 235 18.63 -0.79 -11.52
CA ASP A 235 19.70 -1.79 -11.45
C ASP A 235 19.32 -3.02 -12.26
N SER A 236 20.09 -3.34 -13.29
CA SER A 236 19.86 -4.47 -14.19
C SER A 236 19.95 -5.84 -13.51
N ASP A 237 20.60 -5.92 -12.36
CA ASP A 237 20.74 -7.16 -11.61
C ASP A 237 19.44 -7.58 -10.90
N HIS A 238 18.47 -6.68 -10.82
CA HIS A 238 17.22 -6.87 -10.10
C HIS A 238 16.02 -7.25 -10.95
N TYR A 239 16.16 -7.36 -12.28
CA TYR A 239 15.04 -7.73 -13.15
C TYR A 239 15.47 -8.52 -14.38
N LYS A 240 14.50 -9.18 -15.01
CA LYS A 240 14.65 -9.98 -16.23
C LYS A 240 13.82 -9.38 -17.36
N GLY A 241 14.40 -9.38 -18.56
CA GLY A 241 13.72 -8.87 -19.76
C GLY A 241 13.56 -7.36 -19.76
N GLU A 242 12.54 -6.88 -20.45
CA GLU A 242 12.25 -5.45 -20.61
C GLU A 242 11.04 -5.03 -19.75
N HIS A 243 11.08 -3.79 -19.25
CA HIS A 243 9.94 -3.21 -18.53
C HIS A 243 8.81 -2.88 -19.50
N THR A 244 7.59 -3.26 -19.10
CA THR A 244 6.37 -2.76 -19.73
C THR A 244 5.97 -1.46 -19.06
N TYR A 245 6.04 -0.36 -19.79
CA TYR A 245 5.70 0.96 -19.27
C TYR A 245 4.27 1.36 -19.60
N VAL A 246 3.56 1.86 -18.60
CA VAL A 246 2.20 2.41 -18.72
C VAL A 246 2.14 3.83 -18.18
N PRO A 247 1.30 4.72 -18.77
CA PRO A 247 1.23 6.10 -18.31
C PRO A 247 0.59 6.22 -16.92
N VAL A 248 1.06 7.19 -16.14
CA VAL A 248 0.34 7.68 -14.96
C VAL A 248 -0.92 8.40 -15.44
N THR A 249 -2.08 7.90 -15.01
CA THR A 249 -3.38 8.41 -15.49
C THR A 249 -3.89 9.60 -14.70
N HIS A 250 -3.49 9.71 -13.44
CA HIS A 250 -3.87 10.81 -12.55
C HIS A 250 -2.74 11.07 -11.54
N LYS A 251 -2.34 12.35 -11.40
CA LYS A 251 -1.37 12.76 -10.39
C LYS A 251 -1.99 12.79 -8.99
N GLY A 252 -1.20 12.48 -8.01
CA GLY A 252 -1.56 12.30 -6.62
C GLY A 252 -0.94 11.02 -6.12
N TYR A 253 -1.44 9.89 -6.56
CA TYR A 253 -0.81 8.58 -6.46
C TYR A 253 -0.10 8.22 -7.77
N TRP A 254 0.75 7.20 -7.76
CA TRP A 254 1.25 6.53 -8.95
C TRP A 254 0.12 5.66 -9.53
N GLN A 255 -0.88 6.33 -10.09
CA GLN A 255 -2.11 5.71 -10.58
C GLN A 255 -1.95 5.31 -12.04
N ILE A 256 -2.23 4.05 -12.33
CA ILE A 256 -2.21 3.44 -13.65
C ILE A 256 -3.58 2.87 -14.01
N GLN A 257 -3.71 2.33 -15.20
CA GLN A 257 -4.89 1.63 -15.67
C GLN A 257 -4.66 0.12 -15.73
N ILE A 258 -5.60 -0.65 -15.19
CA ILE A 258 -5.73 -2.10 -15.37
C ILE A 258 -6.81 -2.36 -16.41
N GLU A 259 -6.52 -3.23 -17.37
CA GLU A 259 -7.44 -3.59 -18.46
C GLU A 259 -8.33 -4.77 -18.08
N ASP A 260 -7.79 -5.73 -17.30
CA ASP A 260 -8.55 -6.87 -16.79
C ASP A 260 -7.89 -7.48 -15.54
N VAL A 261 -8.69 -8.23 -14.79
CA VAL A 261 -8.26 -9.13 -13.73
C VAL A 261 -8.72 -10.54 -14.10
N LEU A 262 -7.80 -11.49 -14.11
CA LEU A 262 -8.05 -12.86 -14.52
C LEU A 262 -7.87 -13.82 -13.34
N ILE A 263 -8.70 -14.85 -13.29
CA ILE A 263 -8.55 -15.98 -12.37
C ILE A 263 -8.39 -17.24 -13.26
N ASP A 264 -7.25 -17.90 -13.15
CA ASP A 264 -6.89 -19.06 -13.99
C ASP A 264 -7.02 -18.76 -15.50
N ASN A 265 -6.52 -17.59 -15.92
CA ASN A 265 -6.63 -17.03 -17.27
C ASN A 265 -8.06 -16.74 -17.77
N LEU A 266 -9.07 -16.88 -16.90
CA LEU A 266 -10.45 -16.50 -17.22
C LEU A 266 -10.72 -15.07 -16.75
N THR A 267 -11.26 -14.26 -17.67
CA THR A 267 -11.62 -12.88 -17.36
C THR A 267 -12.71 -12.80 -16.28
N THR A 268 -12.49 -11.96 -15.27
CA THR A 268 -13.54 -11.63 -14.30
C THR A 268 -14.55 -10.64 -14.90
N GLY A 269 -14.22 -10.00 -16.02
CA GLY A 269 -15.02 -8.99 -16.69
C GLY A 269 -15.27 -7.71 -15.88
N PHE A 270 -14.67 -7.61 -14.70
CA PHE A 270 -14.86 -6.48 -13.79
C PHE A 270 -14.24 -5.19 -14.34
N CYS A 271 -13.05 -5.28 -14.92
CA CYS A 271 -12.35 -4.13 -15.52
C CYS A 271 -12.71 -3.92 -17.00
N SER A 272 -13.86 -4.42 -17.49
CA SER A 272 -14.27 -4.26 -18.90
C SER A 272 -14.42 -2.79 -19.35
N ALA A 273 -14.64 -1.88 -18.41
CA ALA A 273 -14.61 -0.42 -18.62
C ALA A 273 -13.27 0.22 -18.20
N LYS A 274 -12.23 -0.63 -17.99
CA LYS A 274 -10.93 -0.33 -17.38
C LYS A 274 -11.05 0.10 -15.91
N CYS A 275 -10.14 -0.40 -15.09
CA CYS A 275 -10.03 -0.07 -13.68
C CYS A 275 -8.82 0.82 -13.43
N SER A 276 -8.91 1.66 -12.42
CA SER A 276 -7.74 2.37 -11.89
C SER A 276 -7.01 1.49 -10.87
N ALA A 277 -5.68 1.63 -10.81
CA ALA A 277 -4.85 1.03 -9.76
C ALA A 277 -3.78 2.01 -9.32
N ILE A 278 -3.44 1.99 -8.05
CA ILE A 278 -2.25 2.66 -7.52
C ILE A 278 -1.16 1.63 -7.24
N VAL A 279 0.09 1.99 -7.52
CA VAL A 279 1.26 1.18 -7.21
C VAL A 279 1.85 1.70 -5.92
N ASP A 280 1.75 0.91 -4.85
CA ASP A 280 1.91 1.41 -3.48
C ASP A 280 2.86 0.52 -2.66
N SER A 281 4.09 0.98 -2.46
CA SER A 281 5.10 0.33 -1.62
C SER A 281 4.86 0.50 -0.10
N GLY A 282 3.88 1.29 0.30
CA GLY A 282 3.43 1.42 1.69
C GLY A 282 2.35 0.40 2.08
N THR A 283 1.80 -0.33 1.10
CA THR A 283 0.78 -1.35 1.30
C THR A 283 1.37 -2.74 1.03
N SER A 284 1.29 -3.65 2.00
CA SER A 284 1.85 -5.02 1.85
C SER A 284 1.02 -5.90 0.92
N LEU A 285 -0.29 -5.69 0.85
CA LEU A 285 -1.26 -6.57 0.20
C LEU A 285 -1.75 -6.03 -1.14
N LEU A 286 -2.61 -6.83 -1.77
CA LEU A 286 -3.40 -6.45 -2.93
C LEU A 286 -4.79 -6.05 -2.44
N ALA A 287 -5.16 -4.79 -2.60
CA ALA A 287 -6.51 -4.35 -2.25
C ALA A 287 -7.33 -4.10 -3.52
N GLY A 288 -8.59 -4.50 -3.49
CA GLY A 288 -9.49 -4.32 -4.62
C GLY A 288 -10.96 -4.32 -4.22
N PRO A 289 -11.85 -4.02 -5.18
CA PRO A 289 -13.29 -3.98 -4.92
C PRO A 289 -13.83 -5.29 -4.37
N THR A 290 -14.67 -5.17 -3.34
CA THR A 290 -15.23 -6.32 -2.59
C THR A 290 -15.81 -7.39 -3.51
N GLY A 291 -16.54 -7.01 -4.55
CA GLY A 291 -17.15 -7.96 -5.49
C GLY A 291 -16.14 -8.83 -6.26
N VAL A 292 -14.94 -8.31 -6.56
CA VAL A 292 -13.88 -9.10 -7.21
C VAL A 292 -13.11 -9.92 -6.20
N ILE A 293 -12.79 -9.33 -5.05
CA ILE A 293 -12.11 -10.05 -3.98
C ILE A 293 -12.92 -11.27 -3.51
N ALA A 294 -14.25 -11.15 -3.45
CA ALA A 294 -15.13 -12.30 -3.17
C ALA A 294 -14.98 -13.42 -4.21
N GLN A 295 -14.89 -13.08 -5.51
CA GLN A 295 -14.66 -14.09 -6.56
C GLN A 295 -13.27 -14.75 -6.43
N ILE A 296 -12.24 -13.95 -6.17
CA ILE A 296 -10.89 -14.47 -5.94
C ILE A 296 -10.89 -15.39 -4.71
N ASN A 297 -11.46 -14.94 -3.58
CA ASN A 297 -11.53 -15.71 -2.35
C ASN A 297 -12.29 -17.04 -2.55
N HIS A 298 -13.40 -17.02 -3.29
CA HIS A 298 -14.12 -18.23 -3.65
C HIS A 298 -13.23 -19.19 -4.46
N ALA A 299 -12.52 -18.67 -5.46
CA ALA A 299 -11.68 -19.50 -6.33
C ALA A 299 -10.48 -20.12 -5.61
N ILE A 300 -9.90 -19.41 -4.63
CA ILE A 300 -8.76 -19.90 -3.82
C ILE A 300 -9.19 -20.69 -2.57
N GLY A 301 -10.50 -20.83 -2.32
CA GLY A 301 -11.02 -21.50 -1.13
C GLY A 301 -10.78 -20.75 0.17
N ALA A 302 -10.71 -19.42 0.14
CA ALA A 302 -10.52 -18.61 1.34
C ALA A 302 -11.78 -18.59 2.20
N VAL A 303 -11.57 -18.67 3.52
CA VAL A 303 -12.69 -18.58 4.48
C VAL A 303 -13.17 -17.15 4.55
N GLY A 304 -14.45 -16.93 4.24
CA GLY A 304 -15.11 -15.63 4.30
C GLY A 304 -16.20 -15.60 5.38
N LEU A 305 -16.85 -14.43 5.50
CA LEU A 305 -18.01 -14.22 6.34
C LEU A 305 -19.30 -14.40 5.53
N VAL A 306 -20.28 -15.09 6.15
CA VAL A 306 -21.62 -15.19 5.59
C VAL A 306 -22.30 -13.83 5.68
N ASN A 307 -22.67 -13.25 4.54
CA ASN A 307 -23.41 -12.00 4.52
C ASN A 307 -24.90 -12.25 4.27
N GLN A 308 -25.70 -12.04 5.29
CA GLN A 308 -27.14 -12.28 5.26
C GLN A 308 -27.89 -11.31 4.33
N ASP A 309 -27.46 -10.06 4.24
CA ASP A 309 -28.06 -9.07 3.35
C ASP A 309 -27.81 -9.45 1.87
N CYS A 310 -26.62 -9.92 1.53
CA CYS A 310 -26.30 -10.47 0.23
C CYS A 310 -27.19 -11.67 -0.12
N LYS A 311 -27.32 -12.63 0.81
CA LYS A 311 -28.21 -13.78 0.62
C LYS A 311 -29.67 -13.39 0.43
N ALA A 312 -30.16 -12.42 1.20
CA ALA A 312 -31.50 -11.91 1.09
C ALA A 312 -31.73 -11.26 -0.32
N VAL A 313 -30.76 -10.48 -0.82
CA VAL A 313 -30.82 -9.89 -2.15
C VAL A 313 -30.87 -10.97 -3.24
N VAL A 314 -29.98 -11.97 -3.18
CA VAL A 314 -29.97 -13.07 -4.15
C VAL A 314 -31.27 -13.86 -4.10
N ALA A 315 -31.79 -14.19 -2.92
CA ALA A 315 -33.02 -14.96 -2.76
C ALA A 315 -34.25 -14.19 -3.24
N GLN A 316 -34.35 -12.90 -2.96
CA GLN A 316 -35.53 -12.07 -3.25
C GLN A 316 -35.52 -11.49 -4.64
N TYR A 317 -34.36 -11.05 -5.13
CA TYR A 317 -34.22 -10.29 -6.38
C TYR A 317 -33.37 -10.99 -7.45
N GLY A 318 -32.71 -12.11 -7.15
CA GLY A 318 -31.77 -12.77 -8.04
C GLY A 318 -32.32 -13.05 -9.43
N LYS A 319 -33.55 -13.64 -9.53
CA LYS A 319 -34.23 -13.87 -10.82
C LYS A 319 -34.51 -12.55 -11.56
N THR A 320 -35.02 -11.56 -10.87
CA THR A 320 -35.31 -10.24 -11.47
C THR A 320 -34.07 -9.56 -12.00
N ILE A 321 -32.95 -9.66 -11.27
CA ILE A 321 -31.64 -9.14 -11.72
C ILE A 321 -31.19 -9.87 -12.97
N LEU A 322 -31.27 -11.21 -12.97
CA LEU A 322 -30.86 -12.04 -14.09
C LEU A 322 -31.70 -11.77 -15.34
N ASP A 323 -33.05 -11.70 -15.22
CA ASP A 323 -33.95 -11.35 -16.31
C ASP A 323 -33.62 -9.99 -16.94
N LYS A 324 -33.31 -8.98 -16.10
CA LYS A 324 -32.93 -7.67 -16.59
C LYS A 324 -31.57 -7.71 -17.33
N LEU A 325 -30.59 -8.51 -16.85
CA LEU A 325 -29.31 -8.72 -17.51
C LEU A 325 -29.47 -9.42 -18.87
N ILE A 326 -30.31 -10.46 -18.96
CA ILE A 326 -30.62 -11.17 -20.21
C ILE A 326 -31.28 -10.21 -21.22
N ASN A 327 -32.19 -9.36 -20.75
CA ASN A 327 -32.85 -8.33 -21.56
C ASN A 327 -31.98 -7.09 -21.84
N LYS A 328 -30.65 -7.18 -21.61
CA LYS A 328 -29.64 -6.16 -21.89
C LYS A 328 -29.87 -4.81 -21.17
N ALA A 329 -30.52 -4.82 -20.02
CA ALA A 329 -30.58 -3.63 -19.17
C ALA A 329 -29.16 -3.17 -18.77
N LEU A 330 -28.97 -1.86 -18.63
CA LEU A 330 -27.70 -1.29 -18.18
C LEU A 330 -27.43 -1.75 -16.75
N SER A 331 -26.36 -2.49 -16.56
CA SER A 331 -25.97 -3.08 -15.25
C SER A 331 -25.99 -2.05 -14.12
N GLN A 332 -25.57 -0.82 -14.39
CA GLN A 332 -25.54 0.29 -13.43
C GLN A 332 -26.92 0.78 -12.97
N GLN A 333 -27.98 0.45 -13.70
CA GLN A 333 -29.35 0.91 -13.40
C GLN A 333 -30.23 -0.18 -12.80
N ILE A 334 -29.78 -1.42 -12.81
CA ILE A 334 -30.62 -2.56 -12.37
C ILE A 334 -31.02 -2.39 -10.91
N CYS A 335 -30.06 -2.08 -10.03
CA CYS A 335 -30.30 -1.99 -8.59
C CYS A 335 -31.19 -0.80 -8.19
N SER A 336 -31.12 0.30 -8.90
CA SER A 336 -32.07 1.42 -8.73
C SER A 336 -33.44 1.13 -9.29
N GLN A 337 -33.53 0.41 -10.42
CA GLN A 337 -34.84 0.00 -11.01
C GLN A 337 -35.63 -1.00 -10.15
N ILE A 338 -34.93 -1.80 -9.33
CA ILE A 338 -35.57 -2.73 -8.37
C ILE A 338 -35.72 -2.11 -6.97
N GLY A 339 -35.37 -0.84 -6.80
CA GLY A 339 -35.60 -0.08 -5.56
C GLY A 339 -34.61 -0.34 -4.44
N LEU A 340 -33.48 -1.02 -4.70
CA LEU A 340 -32.45 -1.27 -3.70
C LEU A 340 -31.42 -0.15 -3.60
N CYS A 341 -31.21 0.65 -4.65
CA CYS A 341 -30.35 1.82 -4.66
C CYS A 341 -31.15 3.10 -4.92
N ALA A 342 -30.70 4.21 -4.35
CA ALA A 342 -31.29 5.52 -4.61
C ALA A 342 -31.07 5.95 -6.07
N PHE A 343 -32.05 6.69 -6.64
CA PHE A 343 -32.05 7.07 -8.06
C PHE A 343 -31.23 8.33 -8.39
N ASP A 344 -30.71 9.02 -7.37
CA ASP A 344 -30.20 10.40 -7.50
C ASP A 344 -28.71 10.52 -7.78
N GLY A 345 -28.02 9.41 -8.08
CA GLY A 345 -26.58 9.42 -8.35
C GLY A 345 -25.69 9.84 -7.16
N THR A 346 -26.28 10.08 -6.00
CA THR A 346 -25.53 10.27 -4.76
C THR A 346 -25.20 8.90 -4.19
N GLN A 347 -24.03 8.38 -4.56
CA GLN A 347 -23.55 7.11 -4.03
C GLN A 347 -23.19 7.27 -2.57
N GLY A 348 -23.69 6.36 -1.75
CA GLY A 348 -23.29 6.24 -0.35
C GLY A 348 -21.78 6.12 -0.23
N VAL A 349 -21.19 6.99 0.57
CA VAL A 349 -19.72 7.01 0.78
C VAL A 349 -19.35 5.85 1.69
N SER A 350 -18.94 4.73 1.12
CA SER A 350 -18.23 3.69 1.85
C SER A 350 -16.92 4.29 2.40
N LYS A 351 -16.59 4.01 3.67
CA LYS A 351 -15.33 4.46 4.30
C LYS A 351 -14.15 3.68 3.73
N GLY A 352 -13.77 4.00 2.49
CA GLY A 352 -12.47 3.67 1.95
C GLY A 352 -11.41 4.68 2.41
N ILE A 353 -10.16 4.44 2.11
CA ILE A 353 -9.02 5.33 2.42
C ILE A 353 -9.42 6.79 2.13
N GLN A 354 -9.66 7.56 3.19
CA GLN A 354 -9.88 8.99 3.05
C GLN A 354 -8.53 9.60 2.69
N SER A 355 -8.44 10.17 1.48
CA SER A 355 -7.28 10.96 1.15
C SER A 355 -7.27 12.20 2.04
N VAL A 356 -6.09 12.54 2.48
CA VAL A 356 -5.75 13.62 3.40
C VAL A 356 -6.30 15.01 3.01
N VAL A 357 -6.87 15.16 1.83
CA VAL A 357 -7.22 16.47 1.24
C VAL A 357 -8.68 16.90 1.44
N ASP A 358 -9.59 16.02 1.87
CA ASP A 358 -11.01 16.40 2.00
C ASP A 358 -11.34 16.93 3.40
N LYS A 359 -11.16 18.23 3.59
CA LYS A 359 -11.54 18.97 4.82
C LYS A 359 -13.05 19.17 5.01
N ASN A 360 -13.91 18.74 4.10
CA ASN A 360 -15.34 19.07 4.10
C ASN A 360 -16.24 17.86 3.80
N ILE A 361 -16.21 16.82 4.63
CA ILE A 361 -17.32 15.85 4.61
C ILE A 361 -17.91 15.76 6.01
N GLY A 362 -19.10 16.38 6.15
CA GLY A 362 -19.92 16.32 7.35
C GLY A 362 -20.30 14.87 7.69
N LYS A 363 -20.54 14.60 8.96
CA LYS A 363 -21.04 13.35 9.50
C LYS A 363 -22.29 12.91 8.74
N THR A 364 -22.18 11.93 7.84
CA THR A 364 -23.32 11.26 7.25
C THR A 364 -23.60 9.97 8.01
N SER A 365 -24.78 9.87 8.55
CA SER A 365 -25.33 8.69 9.20
C SER A 365 -25.54 7.59 8.14
N TYR A 366 -25.06 6.37 8.44
CA TYR A 366 -25.34 5.18 7.62
C TYR A 366 -26.84 4.89 7.63
N SER A 367 -27.45 4.80 6.46
CA SER A 367 -28.81 4.28 6.26
C SER A 367 -28.74 2.78 5.99
N LEU A 368 -29.68 2.02 6.54
CA LEU A 368 -29.86 0.57 6.28
C LEU A 368 -30.04 0.23 4.79
N ASN A 369 -30.36 1.20 3.94
CA ASN A 369 -30.50 1.04 2.48
C ASN A 369 -29.15 0.87 1.75
N ASP A 370 -28.02 1.16 2.38
CA ASP A 370 -26.70 1.12 1.75
C ASP A 370 -26.17 -0.33 1.60
N ALA A 371 -26.42 -1.20 2.57
CA ALA A 371 -25.98 -2.60 2.55
C ALA A 371 -26.71 -3.40 1.44
N GLY A 372 -28.00 -3.19 1.26
CA GLY A 372 -28.79 -3.83 0.20
C GLY A 372 -28.38 -3.34 -1.21
N CYS A 373 -28.07 -2.07 -1.36
CA CYS A 373 -27.59 -1.50 -2.61
C CYS A 373 -26.24 -2.12 -3.01
N THR A 374 -25.25 -2.13 -2.12
CA THR A 374 -23.93 -2.73 -2.35
C THR A 374 -24.05 -4.23 -2.68
N ALA A 375 -24.86 -4.97 -1.93
CA ALA A 375 -25.11 -6.39 -2.20
C ALA A 375 -25.73 -6.63 -3.59
N CYS A 376 -26.66 -5.76 -4.00
CA CYS A 376 -27.25 -5.83 -5.34
C CYS A 376 -26.21 -5.57 -6.44
N GLU A 377 -25.40 -4.53 -6.31
CA GLU A 377 -24.38 -4.18 -7.30
C GLU A 377 -23.36 -5.32 -7.48
N MET A 378 -22.91 -5.93 -6.40
CA MET A 378 -22.04 -7.12 -6.45
C MET A 378 -22.73 -8.27 -7.19
N THR A 379 -23.98 -8.57 -6.84
CA THR A 379 -24.78 -9.64 -7.44
C THR A 379 -24.94 -9.43 -8.95
N VAL A 380 -25.21 -8.21 -9.41
CA VAL A 380 -25.31 -7.86 -10.83
C VAL A 380 -23.99 -8.16 -11.56
N VAL A 381 -22.85 -7.79 -10.99
CA VAL A 381 -21.53 -8.06 -11.58
C VAL A 381 -21.28 -9.56 -11.68
N TRP A 382 -21.52 -10.32 -10.63
CA TRP A 382 -21.31 -11.78 -10.60
C TRP A 382 -22.17 -12.51 -11.60
N MET A 383 -23.47 -12.21 -11.66
CA MET A 383 -24.39 -12.84 -12.59
C MET A 383 -24.07 -12.49 -14.04
N LYS A 384 -23.69 -11.25 -14.33
CA LYS A 384 -23.27 -10.83 -15.66
C LYS A 384 -22.06 -11.61 -16.16
N ASN A 385 -21.09 -11.88 -15.28
CA ASN A 385 -19.91 -12.65 -15.63
C ASN A 385 -20.25 -14.10 -15.96
N ARG A 386 -21.14 -14.72 -15.18
CA ARG A 386 -21.57 -16.11 -15.43
C ARG A 386 -22.44 -16.24 -16.68
N LEU A 387 -23.27 -15.25 -16.98
CA LEU A 387 -24.00 -15.19 -18.24
C LEU A 387 -23.07 -15.24 -19.47
N ARG A 388 -21.89 -14.62 -19.40
CA ARG A 388 -20.90 -14.69 -20.49
C ARG A 388 -20.33 -16.09 -20.70
N LEU A 389 -20.36 -16.94 -19.69
CA LEU A 389 -19.90 -18.34 -19.73
C LEU A 389 -21.02 -19.29 -20.18
N ASN A 390 -22.20 -18.80 -20.60
CA ASN A 390 -23.37 -19.58 -21.01
C ASN A 390 -23.88 -20.56 -19.95
N GLU A 391 -23.72 -20.24 -18.67
CA GLU A 391 -24.27 -21.04 -17.58
C GLU A 391 -25.80 -20.92 -17.49
N THR A 392 -26.45 -21.94 -16.93
CA THR A 392 -27.91 -21.93 -16.72
C THR A 392 -28.29 -20.96 -15.59
N GLU A 393 -29.57 -20.54 -15.58
CA GLU A 393 -30.11 -19.66 -14.54
C GLU A 393 -29.82 -20.19 -13.12
N ASP A 394 -30.11 -21.48 -12.89
CA ASP A 394 -29.89 -22.10 -11.59
C ASP A 394 -28.40 -22.13 -11.17
N GLN A 395 -27.49 -22.35 -12.11
CA GLN A 395 -26.05 -22.29 -11.86
C GLN A 395 -25.61 -20.88 -11.49
N ILE A 396 -26.10 -19.87 -12.21
CA ILE A 396 -25.78 -18.47 -11.95
C ILE A 396 -26.28 -18.03 -10.57
N LEU A 397 -27.52 -18.41 -10.21
CA LEU A 397 -28.10 -18.09 -8.91
C LEU A 397 -27.38 -18.81 -7.78
N ALA A 398 -27.05 -20.11 -7.96
CA ALA A 398 -26.28 -20.89 -6.98
C ALA A 398 -24.88 -20.29 -6.76
N TYR A 399 -24.21 -19.87 -7.85
CA TYR A 399 -22.92 -19.21 -7.75
C TYR A 399 -22.99 -17.87 -7.00
N ALA A 400 -23.93 -17.01 -7.35
CA ALA A 400 -24.12 -15.73 -6.65
C ALA A 400 -24.39 -15.95 -5.14
N ASN A 401 -25.21 -16.96 -4.80
CA ASN A 401 -25.48 -17.30 -3.41
C ASN A 401 -24.24 -17.84 -2.67
N SER A 402 -23.40 -18.66 -3.34
CA SER A 402 -22.14 -19.15 -2.74
C SER A 402 -21.13 -18.05 -2.47
N LEU A 403 -21.10 -17.00 -3.31
CA LEU A 403 -20.25 -15.83 -3.06
C LEU A 403 -20.68 -15.03 -1.83
N CYS A 404 -21.99 -15.02 -1.51
CA CYS A 404 -22.47 -14.40 -0.27
C CYS A 404 -21.99 -15.12 1.01
N ASP A 405 -21.55 -16.38 0.91
CA ASP A 405 -20.96 -17.14 2.02
C ASP A 405 -19.47 -16.85 2.23
N MET A 406 -18.84 -16.19 1.25
CA MET A 406 -17.39 -16.00 1.19
C MET A 406 -16.99 -14.54 1.02
N LEU A 407 -17.84 -13.60 1.45
CA LEU A 407 -17.47 -12.20 1.43
C LEU A 407 -16.29 -11.94 2.36
N PRO A 408 -15.30 -11.17 1.90
CA PRO A 408 -14.18 -10.80 2.74
C PRO A 408 -14.66 -10.01 3.96
N SER A 409 -14.02 -10.24 5.10
CA SER A 409 -14.28 -9.43 6.29
C SER A 409 -13.98 -7.96 5.98
N PRO A 410 -14.85 -7.01 6.36
CA PRO A 410 -14.64 -5.58 6.10
C PRO A 410 -13.35 -5.01 6.69
N ASN A 411 -12.76 -5.71 7.65
CA ASN A 411 -11.54 -5.30 8.35
C ASN A 411 -10.52 -6.43 8.52
N GLY A 412 -10.68 -7.56 7.81
CA GLY A 412 -9.91 -8.75 8.08
C GLY A 412 -9.38 -9.45 6.85
N GLU A 413 -8.35 -10.21 7.09
CA GLU A 413 -7.72 -11.11 6.16
C GLU A 413 -8.53 -12.40 6.08
N SER A 414 -8.56 -13.00 4.91
CA SER A 414 -9.15 -14.32 4.71
C SER A 414 -8.09 -15.39 4.85
N THR A 415 -8.35 -16.42 5.65
CA THR A 415 -7.44 -17.57 5.79
C THR A 415 -7.72 -18.62 4.72
N VAL A 416 -6.70 -19.37 4.35
CA VAL A 416 -6.78 -20.49 3.41
C VAL A 416 -6.09 -21.72 4.02
N GLU A 417 -6.49 -22.91 3.56
CA GLU A 417 -5.81 -24.14 3.92
C GLU A 417 -4.42 -24.23 3.24
N CYS A 418 -3.34 -24.26 4.01
CA CYS A 418 -1.98 -24.32 3.45
C CYS A 418 -1.74 -25.56 2.57
N SER A 419 -2.45 -26.65 2.82
CA SER A 419 -2.33 -27.88 2.04
C SER A 419 -2.92 -27.79 0.63
N THR A 420 -3.72 -26.78 0.34
CA THR A 420 -4.39 -26.60 -0.95
C THR A 420 -3.66 -25.64 -1.90
N LEU A 421 -2.53 -25.03 -1.49
CA LEU A 421 -1.81 -24.04 -2.28
C LEU A 421 -1.56 -24.50 -3.73
N SER A 422 -1.09 -25.73 -3.92
CA SER A 422 -0.78 -26.25 -5.26
C SER A 422 -2.00 -26.47 -6.18
N LYS A 423 -3.21 -26.32 -5.66
CA LYS A 423 -4.47 -26.44 -6.40
C LYS A 423 -5.16 -25.10 -6.63
N MET A 424 -4.64 -24.03 -6.05
CA MET A 424 -5.20 -22.70 -6.22
C MET A 424 -4.90 -22.14 -7.61
N PRO A 425 -5.80 -21.35 -8.20
CA PRO A 425 -5.59 -20.74 -9.52
C PRO A 425 -4.55 -19.62 -9.45
N ASN A 426 -3.91 -19.31 -10.58
CA ASN A 426 -3.19 -18.08 -10.74
C ASN A 426 -4.15 -16.90 -10.81
N VAL A 427 -3.75 -15.75 -10.24
CA VAL A 427 -4.47 -14.48 -10.36
C VAL A 427 -3.59 -13.51 -11.14
N SER A 428 -4.15 -12.91 -12.19
CA SER A 428 -3.36 -12.06 -13.09
C SER A 428 -4.01 -10.72 -13.33
N PHE A 429 -3.17 -9.73 -13.63
CA PHE A 429 -3.58 -8.38 -13.99
C PHE A 429 -3.12 -8.08 -15.42
N THR A 430 -4.01 -7.64 -16.29
CA THR A 430 -3.63 -7.15 -17.61
C THR A 430 -3.34 -5.66 -17.52
N ILE A 431 -2.09 -5.27 -17.81
CA ILE A 431 -1.59 -3.91 -17.71
C ILE A 431 -0.77 -3.60 -18.97
N GLY A 432 -1.18 -2.59 -19.74
CA GLY A 432 -0.50 -2.20 -20.98
C GLY A 432 -0.47 -3.33 -22.02
N GLY A 433 -1.53 -4.13 -22.12
CA GLY A 433 -1.65 -5.26 -23.03
C GLY A 433 -0.85 -6.50 -22.63
N LYS A 434 -0.13 -6.48 -21.50
CA LYS A 434 0.63 -7.63 -20.99
C LYS A 434 -0.04 -8.20 -19.74
N VAL A 435 -0.02 -9.53 -19.61
CA VAL A 435 -0.53 -10.25 -18.44
C VAL A 435 0.58 -10.37 -17.40
N PHE A 436 0.30 -9.90 -16.20
CA PHE A 436 1.15 -9.99 -15.01
C PHE A 436 0.54 -10.99 -14.04
N GLU A 437 1.12 -12.18 -14.02
CA GLU A 437 0.62 -13.33 -13.28
C GLU A 437 1.20 -13.41 -11.87
N LEU A 438 0.35 -13.77 -10.90
CA LEU A 438 0.74 -14.11 -9.53
C LEU A 438 0.31 -15.54 -9.25
N SER A 439 1.27 -16.40 -8.91
CA SER A 439 1.00 -17.77 -8.47
C SER A 439 0.55 -17.80 -6.99
N PRO A 440 -0.05 -18.91 -6.53
CA PRO A 440 -0.44 -19.07 -5.12
C PRO A 440 0.68 -18.78 -4.12
N GLU A 441 1.91 -19.18 -4.42
CA GLU A 441 3.08 -18.92 -3.58
C GLU A 441 3.42 -17.42 -3.49
N GLN A 442 2.94 -16.64 -4.46
CA GLN A 442 3.18 -15.20 -4.49
C GLN A 442 2.09 -14.40 -3.78
N TYR A 443 0.83 -14.82 -3.88
CA TYR A 443 -0.26 -14.09 -3.26
C TYR A 443 -0.75 -14.68 -1.94
N ILE A 444 -0.31 -15.88 -1.52
CA ILE A 444 -0.59 -16.42 -0.19
C ILE A 444 0.58 -16.14 0.74
N LEU A 445 0.28 -15.53 1.87
CA LEU A 445 1.25 -15.27 2.93
C LEU A 445 1.25 -16.43 3.91
N LYS A 446 2.38 -17.14 4.03
CA LYS A 446 2.57 -18.20 5.01
C LYS A 446 3.18 -17.63 6.28
N VAL A 447 2.46 -17.72 7.38
CA VAL A 447 2.84 -17.22 8.70
C VAL A 447 3.07 -18.40 9.63
N GLY A 448 4.25 -18.45 10.26
CA GLY A 448 4.65 -19.57 11.13
C GLY A 448 5.36 -20.70 10.37
N LYS A 449 5.75 -21.77 11.10
CA LYS A 449 6.49 -22.92 10.57
C LYS A 449 5.83 -24.24 10.92
N GLY A 450 6.08 -25.25 10.09
CA GLY A 450 5.60 -26.61 10.32
C GLY A 450 4.09 -26.70 10.37
N THR A 451 3.57 -27.45 11.33
CA THR A 451 2.13 -27.75 11.49
C THR A 451 1.32 -26.58 12.08
N THR A 452 1.98 -25.56 12.61
CA THR A 452 1.33 -24.35 13.15
C THR A 452 1.29 -23.20 12.14
N ALA A 453 1.79 -23.42 10.91
CA ALA A 453 1.74 -22.40 9.86
C ALA A 453 0.29 -22.09 9.47
N GLN A 454 -0.01 -20.80 9.40
CA GLN A 454 -1.26 -20.28 8.86
C GLN A 454 -1.01 -19.69 7.48
N CYS A 455 -1.93 -19.93 6.56
CA CYS A 455 -1.91 -19.35 5.23
C CYS A 455 -3.02 -18.30 5.11
N ILE A 456 -2.65 -17.13 4.66
CA ILE A 456 -3.50 -15.95 4.61
C ILE A 456 -3.53 -15.44 3.18
N SER A 457 -4.74 -15.15 2.67
CA SER A 457 -4.90 -14.51 1.37
C SER A 457 -4.26 -13.12 1.37
N GLY A 458 -3.48 -12.84 0.35
CA GLY A 458 -2.92 -11.51 0.12
C GLY A 458 -3.91 -10.53 -0.51
N PHE A 459 -5.16 -10.92 -0.68
CA PHE A 459 -6.22 -10.09 -1.24
C PHE A 459 -7.14 -9.57 -0.13
N ILE A 460 -7.33 -8.25 -0.08
CA ILE A 460 -8.26 -7.60 0.85
C ILE A 460 -9.28 -6.75 0.10
N ALA A 461 -10.48 -6.66 0.67
CA ALA A 461 -11.53 -5.83 0.11
C ALA A 461 -11.32 -4.35 0.47
N LEU A 462 -11.47 -3.50 -0.54
CA LEU A 462 -11.43 -2.06 -0.40
C LEU A 462 -12.35 -1.41 -1.46
N ASP A 463 -13.47 -0.87 -1.00
CA ASP A 463 -14.37 -0.14 -1.88
C ASP A 463 -14.11 1.35 -1.79
N ILE A 464 -13.68 1.93 -2.90
CA ILE A 464 -13.47 3.37 -3.07
C ILE A 464 -14.53 3.89 -4.02
N ALA A 465 -15.33 4.85 -3.52
CA ALA A 465 -16.41 5.44 -4.29
C ALA A 465 -15.93 6.30 -5.46
N PRO A 466 -16.70 6.40 -6.57
CA PRO A 466 -16.46 7.42 -7.60
C PRO A 466 -16.44 8.84 -7.02
N PRO A 467 -15.69 9.77 -7.61
CA PRO A 467 -14.99 9.67 -8.89
C PRO A 467 -13.63 8.97 -8.83
N ARG A 468 -13.13 8.59 -7.64
CA ARG A 468 -11.80 7.96 -7.48
C ARG A 468 -11.82 6.46 -7.70
N GLY A 469 -12.89 5.79 -7.31
CA GLY A 469 -13.06 4.35 -7.47
C GLY A 469 -13.90 3.95 -8.68
N PRO A 470 -13.98 2.64 -8.95
CA PRO A 470 -13.30 1.56 -8.23
C PRO A 470 -11.79 1.59 -8.43
N LEU A 471 -11.02 1.31 -7.37
CA LEU A 471 -9.57 1.41 -7.36
C LEU A 471 -8.93 0.14 -6.80
N TRP A 472 -7.86 -0.31 -7.45
CA TRP A 472 -6.98 -1.35 -6.95
C TRP A 472 -5.74 -0.74 -6.27
N ILE A 473 -5.16 -1.46 -5.32
CA ILE A 473 -3.84 -1.17 -4.77
C ILE A 473 -2.94 -2.37 -5.07
N LEU A 474 -1.90 -2.14 -5.86
CA LEU A 474 -0.85 -3.09 -6.16
C LEU A 474 0.30 -2.85 -5.17
N GLY A 475 0.25 -3.57 -4.04
CA GLY A 475 1.22 -3.45 -2.96
C GLY A 475 2.43 -4.37 -3.12
N ASP A 476 3.13 -4.63 -2.00
CA ASP A 476 4.39 -5.41 -1.97
C ASP A 476 4.26 -6.81 -2.57
N ILE A 477 3.08 -7.43 -2.51
CA ILE A 477 2.84 -8.73 -3.16
C ILE A 477 3.07 -8.62 -4.66
N PHE A 478 2.58 -7.57 -5.31
CA PHE A 478 2.79 -7.34 -6.74
C PHE A 478 4.22 -6.86 -7.02
N MET A 479 4.68 -5.85 -6.28
CA MET A 479 6.00 -5.26 -6.46
C MET A 479 7.15 -6.23 -6.12
N GLY A 480 6.91 -7.21 -5.27
CA GLY A 480 7.89 -8.26 -4.98
C GLY A 480 8.02 -9.30 -6.11
N ARG A 481 6.96 -9.51 -6.92
CA ARG A 481 7.04 -10.35 -8.12
C ARG A 481 7.58 -9.57 -9.32
N TYR A 482 7.31 -8.27 -9.36
CA TYR A 482 7.67 -7.39 -10.48
C TYR A 482 8.50 -6.21 -10.01
N HIS A 483 9.74 -6.14 -10.47
CA HIS A 483 10.59 -4.96 -10.32
C HIS A 483 9.85 -3.75 -10.91
N THR A 484 9.71 -2.70 -10.10
CA THR A 484 8.86 -1.56 -10.42
C THR A 484 9.66 -0.29 -10.60
N VAL A 485 9.47 0.40 -11.70
CA VAL A 485 10.12 1.66 -12.07
C VAL A 485 9.10 2.79 -12.05
N PHE A 486 9.41 3.84 -11.31
CA PHE A 486 8.63 5.06 -11.22
C PHE A 486 9.34 6.16 -12.01
N ASP A 487 8.95 6.32 -13.26
CA ASP A 487 9.51 7.31 -14.17
C ASP A 487 8.76 8.64 -14.07
N TYR A 488 9.24 9.48 -13.15
CA TYR A 488 8.67 10.80 -12.90
C TYR A 488 8.86 11.74 -14.10
N GLY A 489 9.98 11.62 -14.82
CA GLY A 489 10.30 12.48 -15.95
C GLY A 489 9.35 12.29 -17.13
N ASN A 490 8.93 11.05 -17.39
CA ASN A 490 8.04 10.69 -18.50
C ASN A 490 6.62 10.34 -18.02
N MET A 491 6.32 10.47 -16.73
CA MET A 491 5.00 10.18 -16.13
C MET A 491 4.52 8.77 -16.45
N LYS A 492 5.36 7.77 -16.15
CA LYS A 492 5.10 6.36 -16.42
C LYS A 492 5.47 5.48 -15.22
N VAL A 493 4.85 4.32 -15.16
CA VAL A 493 5.28 3.22 -14.28
C VAL A 493 5.66 2.03 -15.15
N GLY A 494 6.79 1.41 -14.85
CA GLY A 494 7.32 0.26 -15.59
C GLY A 494 7.38 -0.98 -14.72
N PHE A 495 7.08 -2.15 -15.30
CA PHE A 495 7.12 -3.44 -14.63
C PHE A 495 7.92 -4.46 -15.43
N ALA A 496 8.84 -5.16 -14.78
CA ALA A 496 9.54 -6.32 -15.32
C ALA A 496 9.56 -7.45 -14.27
N GLU A 497 9.78 -8.67 -14.70
CA GLU A 497 9.92 -9.79 -13.75
C GLU A 497 11.13 -9.55 -12.84
N SER A 498 10.97 -9.68 -11.51
CA SER A 498 12.09 -9.62 -10.56
C SER A 498 13.09 -10.75 -10.77
N ALA A 499 14.39 -10.45 -10.60
CA ALA A 499 15.48 -11.42 -10.76
C ALA A 499 15.54 -12.43 -9.62
#